data_cf74c470dd2526d17403f763b5f18411
#
_entry.id   cf74c470dd2526d17403f763b5f18411
#
_cell.length_a   1.000
_cell.length_b   1.000
_cell.length_c   1.000
_cell.angle_alpha   90.00
_cell.angle_beta   90.00
_cell.angle_gamma   90.00
#
_symmetry.space_group_name_H-M   'P 1'
#
loop_
_entity.id
_entity.type
_entity.pdbx_description
1 polymer ?
#
loop_
_entity_poly.entity_id
_entity_poly.type
_entity_poly.pdbx_seq_one_letter_code
_entity_poly.pdbx_strand_id
1 'polypeptide(L)'
;DPVLSRGLGDVYKRQEYIPSFISRKNGSESITYDIPEMEEFLNETYGITVYQEQVMSLSQKISGFSKGEADLLRKAMGKKIFSLIEKLKPKFMKGGQENGHSIEILEKIWKDWEAFASYAFNKSHSTCYALIGYQTAYLKANYPSEYMAAVLSNNMNDIKQVTFFMEECKRMGVRVLGPDINESFYKFNVNEDKAIRFGMGAVKGVGKGAVETIVKNRKDGSYKDIYDFAKRIDLRLANKKTFENLILAGGLDSFNNKRAQYFQMDNDGLTFLEKAIRHGAKYQELINSSQISMFENESIANQTDLVIPDCEE
;
A
#
# COMPACT_ATOMS: atom_id res chain seq x y z
N ASP A 1 13.15 -9.37 26.02
CA ASP A 1 12.69 -7.99 25.81
C ASP A 1 11.36 -7.79 26.54
N PRO A 2 11.32 -6.91 27.60
CA PRO A 2 10.12 -6.74 28.42
C PRO A 2 8.92 -6.14 27.65
N VAL A 3 9.13 -5.56 26.47
CA VAL A 3 8.07 -4.99 25.63
C VAL A 3 7.37 -6.09 24.83
N LEU A 4 8.10 -7.08 24.34
CA LEU A 4 7.55 -8.25 23.64
C LEU A 4 6.75 -9.16 24.58
N SER A 5 7.21 -9.34 25.83
CA SER A 5 6.49 -10.18 26.80
C SER A 5 5.16 -9.57 27.27
N ARG A 6 5.04 -8.22 27.33
CA ARG A 6 3.78 -7.54 27.64
C ARG A 6 2.78 -7.65 26.49
N GLY A 7 3.23 -7.52 25.23
CA GLY A 7 2.37 -7.68 24.07
C GLY A 7 1.81 -9.08 23.88
N LEU A 8 2.61 -10.11 24.18
CA LEU A 8 2.16 -11.52 24.14
C LEU A 8 1.09 -11.82 25.20
N GLY A 9 1.24 -11.29 26.43
CA GLY A 9 0.24 -11.48 27.49
C GLY A 9 -1.13 -10.88 27.13
N ASP A 10 -1.16 -9.74 26.47
CA ASP A 10 -2.41 -9.09 25.99
C ASP A 10 -3.08 -9.90 24.86
N VAL A 11 -2.31 -10.54 23.99
CA VAL A 11 -2.81 -11.42 22.92
C VAL A 11 -3.44 -12.69 23.52
N TYR A 12 -2.79 -13.33 24.51
CA TYR A 12 -3.32 -14.52 25.17
C TYR A 12 -4.64 -14.25 25.91
N LYS A 13 -4.76 -13.14 26.63
CA LYS A 13 -6.00 -12.79 27.35
C LYS A 13 -7.17 -12.49 26.40
N ARG A 14 -6.91 -11.91 25.21
CA ARG A 14 -7.94 -11.76 24.18
C ARG A 14 -8.43 -13.08 23.63
N GLN A 15 -7.56 -14.09 23.57
CA GLN A 15 -7.91 -15.43 23.08
C GLN A 15 -8.83 -16.20 24.01
N GLU A 16 -8.90 -15.85 25.31
CA GLU A 16 -9.74 -16.53 26.30
C GLU A 16 -11.24 -16.45 25.95
N TYR A 17 -11.70 -15.31 25.41
CA TYR A 17 -13.12 -15.10 25.06
C TYR A 17 -13.49 -15.50 23.63
N ILE A 18 -12.50 -15.75 22.77
CA ILE A 18 -12.75 -16.10 21.36
C ILE A 18 -13.54 -17.41 21.22
N PRO A 19 -13.25 -18.49 21.97
CA PRO A 19 -14.04 -19.73 21.87
C PRO A 19 -15.52 -19.49 22.21
N SER A 20 -15.81 -18.84 23.33
CA SER A 20 -17.19 -18.53 23.72
C SER A 20 -17.89 -17.58 22.74
N PHE A 21 -17.17 -16.58 22.20
CA PHE A 21 -17.71 -15.70 21.17
C PHE A 21 -18.12 -16.50 19.93
N ILE A 22 -17.27 -17.41 19.47
CA ILE A 22 -17.55 -18.26 18.30
C ILE A 22 -18.70 -19.22 18.60
N SER A 23 -18.71 -19.87 19.79
CA SER A 23 -19.72 -20.82 20.20
C SER A 23 -21.11 -20.15 20.30
N ARG A 24 -21.18 -18.96 20.90
CA ARG A 24 -22.42 -18.18 21.02
C ARG A 24 -22.90 -17.67 19.67
N LYS A 25 -21.99 -17.17 18.82
CA LYS A 25 -22.31 -16.75 17.45
C LYS A 25 -22.90 -17.89 16.61
N ASN A 26 -22.39 -19.10 16.78
CA ASN A 26 -22.82 -20.28 16.02
C ASN A 26 -24.00 -21.02 16.69
N GLY A 27 -24.50 -20.53 17.83
CA GLY A 27 -25.63 -21.14 18.53
C GLY A 27 -25.31 -22.42 19.29
N SER A 28 -24.03 -22.79 19.45
CA SER A 28 -23.59 -23.96 20.22
C SER A 28 -23.45 -23.66 21.74
N GLU A 29 -23.46 -22.40 22.14
CA GLU A 29 -23.50 -21.93 23.52
C GLU A 29 -24.60 -20.87 23.64
N SER A 30 -25.39 -20.92 24.72
CA SER A 30 -26.45 -19.93 25.00
C SER A 30 -25.85 -18.57 25.39
N ILE A 31 -26.43 -17.50 24.87
CA ILE A 31 -26.06 -16.13 25.29
C ILE A 31 -26.69 -15.87 26.67
N THR A 32 -25.88 -15.44 27.61
CA THR A 32 -26.28 -15.11 28.97
C THR A 32 -25.79 -13.72 29.35
N TYR A 33 -26.57 -13.02 30.18
CA TYR A 33 -26.23 -11.69 30.69
C TYR A 33 -26.31 -11.73 32.22
N ASP A 34 -25.40 -11.04 32.92
CA ASP A 34 -25.40 -10.98 34.38
C ASP A 34 -26.61 -10.23 34.92
N ILE A 35 -27.06 -9.21 34.17
CA ILE A 35 -28.28 -8.46 34.40
C ILE A 35 -29.02 -8.20 33.07
N PRO A 36 -30.33 -8.12 33.02
CA PRO A 36 -31.10 -7.97 31.77
C PRO A 36 -30.70 -6.74 30.96
N GLU A 37 -30.34 -5.65 31.61
CA GLU A 37 -29.99 -4.38 30.98
C GLU A 37 -28.73 -4.48 30.14
N MET A 38 -27.86 -5.48 30.34
CA MET A 38 -26.68 -5.71 29.54
C MET A 38 -27.00 -6.17 28.12
N GLU A 39 -28.15 -6.77 27.88
CA GLU A 39 -28.57 -7.23 26.56
C GLU A 39 -28.61 -6.09 25.55
N GLU A 40 -29.14 -4.92 25.95
CA GLU A 40 -29.20 -3.74 25.08
C GLU A 40 -27.85 -3.37 24.46
N PHE A 41 -26.75 -3.58 25.18
CA PHE A 41 -25.41 -3.14 24.77
C PHE A 41 -24.48 -4.29 24.32
N LEU A 42 -24.76 -5.53 24.75
CA LEU A 42 -23.91 -6.68 24.47
C LEU A 42 -24.49 -7.67 23.48
N ASN A 43 -25.71 -7.47 22.99
CA ASN A 43 -26.33 -8.38 22.02
C ASN A 43 -25.51 -8.53 20.75
N GLU A 44 -24.97 -7.43 20.21
CA GLU A 44 -24.11 -7.45 19.01
C GLU A 44 -22.80 -8.24 19.20
N THR A 45 -22.37 -8.44 20.44
CA THR A 45 -21.15 -9.18 20.80
C THR A 45 -21.46 -10.46 21.58
N TYR A 46 -22.67 -10.99 21.43
CA TYR A 46 -23.13 -12.26 22.01
C TYR A 46 -22.92 -12.36 23.53
N GLY A 47 -23.21 -11.26 24.24
CA GLY A 47 -23.10 -11.17 25.70
C GLY A 47 -21.67 -10.99 26.23
N ILE A 48 -20.69 -10.75 25.35
CA ILE A 48 -19.29 -10.56 25.75
C ILE A 48 -18.91 -9.08 25.61
N THR A 49 -18.27 -8.53 26.64
CA THR A 49 -17.70 -7.17 26.57
C THR A 49 -16.45 -7.18 25.71
N VAL A 50 -16.53 -6.53 24.54
CA VAL A 50 -15.43 -6.43 23.55
C VAL A 50 -14.93 -5.00 23.40
N TYR A 51 -15.83 -4.02 23.49
CA TYR A 51 -15.55 -2.62 23.21
C TYR A 51 -15.58 -1.73 24.44
N GLN A 52 -14.67 -0.76 24.48
CA GLN A 52 -14.62 0.26 25.54
C GLN A 52 -15.95 1.03 25.63
N GLU A 53 -16.59 1.28 24.50
CA GLU A 53 -17.88 1.98 24.40
C GLU A 53 -19.02 1.21 25.07
N GLN A 54 -18.96 -0.11 25.09
CA GLN A 54 -19.94 -0.93 25.81
C GLN A 54 -19.83 -0.69 27.33
N VAL A 55 -18.61 -0.64 27.87
CA VAL A 55 -18.39 -0.32 29.29
C VAL A 55 -18.87 1.09 29.63
N MET A 56 -18.65 2.06 28.72
CA MET A 56 -19.18 3.42 28.92
C MET A 56 -20.69 3.43 29.02
N SER A 57 -21.38 2.79 28.08
CA SER A 57 -22.85 2.73 28.07
C SER A 57 -23.39 1.97 29.27
N LEU A 58 -22.80 0.83 29.59
CA LEU A 58 -23.19 0.01 30.76
C LEU A 58 -22.94 0.75 32.09
N SER A 59 -21.86 1.49 32.25
CA SER A 59 -21.60 2.25 33.48
C SER A 59 -22.64 3.36 33.70
N GLN A 60 -23.11 3.96 32.60
CA GLN A 60 -24.22 4.94 32.68
C GLN A 60 -25.55 4.26 33.01
N LYS A 61 -25.85 3.14 32.37
CA LYS A 61 -27.11 2.42 32.54
C LYS A 61 -27.24 1.78 33.92
N ILE A 62 -26.21 1.05 34.35
CA ILE A 62 -26.22 0.27 35.61
C ILE A 62 -26.08 1.18 36.81
N SER A 63 -25.20 2.18 36.76
CA SER A 63 -24.78 2.94 37.95
C SER A 63 -24.93 4.45 37.83
N GLY A 64 -25.62 4.93 36.78
CA GLY A 64 -25.93 6.36 36.64
C GLY A 64 -24.68 7.22 36.42
N PHE A 65 -23.58 6.71 35.86
CA PHE A 65 -22.44 7.52 35.51
C PHE A 65 -22.84 8.62 34.54
N SER A 66 -22.32 9.82 34.74
CA SER A 66 -22.38 10.87 33.72
C SER A 66 -21.53 10.50 32.52
N LYS A 67 -21.78 11.13 31.37
CA LYS A 67 -20.94 10.95 30.15
C LYS A 67 -19.45 11.21 30.41
N GLY A 68 -19.14 12.22 31.26
CA GLY A 68 -17.77 12.54 31.62
C GLY A 68 -17.10 11.45 32.47
N GLU A 69 -17.82 10.85 33.41
CA GLU A 69 -17.31 9.76 34.24
C GLU A 69 -17.16 8.46 33.48
N ALA A 70 -18.09 8.15 32.58
CA ALA A 70 -17.96 7.03 31.67
C ALA A 70 -16.75 7.19 30.73
N ASP A 71 -16.47 8.39 30.22
CA ASP A 71 -15.27 8.67 29.42
C ASP A 71 -14.00 8.60 30.27
N LEU A 72 -14.06 9.03 31.54
CA LEU A 72 -12.94 8.88 32.44
C LEU A 72 -12.60 7.41 32.72
N LEU A 73 -13.62 6.55 32.90
CA LEU A 73 -13.47 5.10 33.04
C LEU A 73 -12.86 4.49 31.76
N ARG A 74 -13.37 4.87 30.59
CA ARG A 74 -12.81 4.44 29.31
C ARG A 74 -11.32 4.83 29.17
N LYS A 75 -10.97 6.08 29.53
CA LYS A 75 -9.58 6.56 29.50
C LYS A 75 -8.68 5.78 30.45
N ALA A 76 -9.20 5.49 31.68
CA ALA A 76 -8.47 4.72 32.67
C ALA A 76 -8.20 3.30 32.18
N MET A 77 -9.18 2.63 31.55
CA MET A 77 -9.03 1.33 30.93
C MET A 77 -8.06 1.36 29.74
N GLY A 78 -8.27 2.27 28.78
CA GLY A 78 -7.44 2.37 27.58
C GLY A 78 -5.96 2.68 27.86
N LYS A 79 -5.68 3.44 28.91
CA LYS A 79 -4.32 3.77 29.38
C LYS A 79 -3.80 2.83 30.47
N LYS A 80 -4.59 1.84 30.88
CA LYS A 80 -4.26 0.87 31.95
C LYS A 80 -3.91 1.56 33.28
N ILE A 81 -4.66 2.64 33.64
CA ILE A 81 -4.46 3.39 34.89
C ILE A 81 -5.33 2.75 35.99
N PHE A 82 -4.87 1.64 36.55
CA PHE A 82 -5.61 0.86 37.55
C PHE A 82 -6.01 1.67 38.79
N SER A 83 -5.17 2.59 39.26
CA SER A 83 -5.49 3.46 40.40
C SER A 83 -6.70 4.37 40.16
N LEU A 84 -6.97 4.74 38.91
CA LEU A 84 -8.16 5.52 38.52
C LEU A 84 -9.40 4.62 38.42
N ILE A 85 -9.24 3.40 37.94
CA ILE A 85 -10.33 2.39 37.90
C ILE A 85 -10.80 2.13 39.33
N GLU A 86 -9.89 1.86 40.27
CA GLU A 86 -10.19 1.65 41.69
C GLU A 86 -10.91 2.85 42.33
N LYS A 87 -10.55 4.09 41.98
CA LYS A 87 -11.22 5.29 42.48
C LYS A 87 -12.67 5.41 42.00
N LEU A 88 -13.00 4.87 40.83
CA LEU A 88 -14.36 4.91 40.28
C LEU A 88 -15.25 3.78 40.81
N LYS A 89 -14.68 2.70 41.34
CA LYS A 89 -15.39 1.53 41.86
C LYS A 89 -16.45 1.87 42.93
N PRO A 90 -16.14 2.66 43.98
CA PRO A 90 -17.14 2.95 45.03
C PRO A 90 -18.38 3.66 44.48
N LYS A 91 -18.18 4.54 43.49
CA LYS A 91 -19.32 5.22 42.85
C LYS A 91 -20.18 4.26 42.00
N PHE A 92 -19.49 3.35 41.27
CA PHE A 92 -20.19 2.33 40.50
C PHE A 92 -21.02 1.43 41.39
N MET A 93 -20.47 0.95 42.53
CA MET A 93 -21.17 0.12 43.48
C MET A 93 -22.38 0.84 44.09
N LYS A 94 -22.19 2.09 44.52
CA LYS A 94 -23.30 2.89 45.11
C LYS A 94 -24.41 3.12 44.10
N GLY A 95 -24.08 3.58 42.89
CA GLY A 95 -25.11 3.87 41.89
C GLY A 95 -25.85 2.61 41.42
N GLY A 96 -25.14 1.49 41.29
CA GLY A 96 -25.76 0.19 40.97
C GLY A 96 -26.72 -0.31 42.04
N GLN A 97 -26.37 -0.16 43.33
CA GLN A 97 -27.27 -0.48 44.42
C GLN A 97 -28.51 0.42 44.46
N GLU A 98 -28.34 1.72 44.23
CA GLU A 98 -29.46 2.66 44.11
C GLU A 98 -30.43 2.29 42.98
N ASN A 99 -29.93 1.65 41.92
CA ASN A 99 -30.72 1.11 40.81
C ASN A 99 -31.24 -0.33 41.04
N GLY A 100 -31.04 -0.89 42.24
CA GLY A 100 -31.64 -2.17 42.66
C GLY A 100 -30.80 -3.41 42.33
N HIS A 101 -29.55 -3.27 41.95
CA HIS A 101 -28.68 -4.41 41.69
C HIS A 101 -27.97 -4.90 42.97
N SER A 102 -27.75 -6.22 43.07
CA SER A 102 -27.05 -6.81 44.22
C SER A 102 -25.56 -6.50 44.19
N ILE A 103 -24.92 -6.40 45.36
CA ILE A 103 -23.48 -6.14 45.50
C ILE A 103 -22.65 -7.22 44.77
N GLU A 104 -23.05 -8.48 44.91
CA GLU A 104 -22.35 -9.62 44.34
C GLU A 104 -22.28 -9.53 42.81
N ILE A 105 -23.38 -9.15 42.15
CA ILE A 105 -23.47 -8.97 40.71
C ILE A 105 -22.60 -7.78 40.28
N LEU A 106 -22.69 -6.65 40.99
CA LEU A 106 -21.90 -5.46 40.67
C LEU A 106 -20.39 -5.71 40.83
N GLU A 107 -20.00 -6.43 41.88
CA GLU A 107 -18.59 -6.81 42.05
C GLU A 107 -18.08 -7.75 40.96
N LYS A 108 -18.90 -8.70 40.52
CA LYS A 108 -18.58 -9.57 39.40
C LYS A 108 -18.36 -8.75 38.12
N ILE A 109 -19.32 -7.89 37.77
CA ILE A 109 -19.23 -7.04 36.56
C ILE A 109 -17.98 -6.15 36.62
N TRP A 110 -17.71 -5.55 37.78
CA TRP A 110 -16.53 -4.68 37.93
C TRP A 110 -15.23 -5.46 37.78
N LYS A 111 -15.13 -6.64 38.36
CA LYS A 111 -13.96 -7.53 38.25
C LYS A 111 -13.73 -7.97 36.79
N ASP A 112 -14.81 -8.27 36.06
CA ASP A 112 -14.74 -8.58 34.63
C ASP A 112 -14.23 -7.37 33.83
N TRP A 113 -14.63 -6.15 34.19
CA TRP A 113 -14.12 -4.93 33.57
C TRP A 113 -12.67 -4.61 33.91
N GLU A 114 -12.22 -4.90 35.12
CA GLU A 114 -10.79 -4.81 35.50
C GLU A 114 -9.93 -5.77 34.65
N ALA A 115 -10.39 -6.98 34.46
CA ALA A 115 -9.74 -7.93 33.53
C ALA A 115 -9.79 -7.43 32.09
N PHE A 116 -10.96 -6.95 31.64
CA PHE A 116 -11.18 -6.37 30.31
C PHE A 116 -10.28 -5.16 30.04
N ALA A 117 -9.98 -4.32 31.02
CA ALA A 117 -9.09 -3.16 30.85
C ALA A 117 -7.72 -3.50 30.27
N SER A 118 -7.25 -4.73 30.46
CA SER A 118 -5.99 -5.18 29.90
C SER A 118 -6.00 -5.38 28.37
N TYR A 119 -7.18 -5.61 27.77
CA TYR A 119 -7.35 -5.89 26.33
C TYR A 119 -8.48 -5.11 25.66
N ALA A 120 -9.06 -4.15 26.36
CA ALA A 120 -10.15 -3.28 25.86
C ALA A 120 -9.86 -2.70 24.47
N PHE A 121 -10.83 -2.77 23.57
CA PHE A 121 -10.69 -2.31 22.20
C PHE A 121 -11.66 -1.15 21.87
N ASN A 122 -11.22 -0.23 21.03
CA ASN A 122 -12.06 0.89 20.59
C ASN A 122 -12.95 0.48 19.41
N LYS A 123 -14.27 0.63 19.54
CA LYS A 123 -15.22 0.25 18.49
C LYS A 123 -15.08 1.11 17.24
N SER A 124 -14.84 2.42 17.42
CA SER A 124 -14.65 3.33 16.28
C SER A 124 -13.45 2.93 15.42
N HIS A 125 -12.34 2.47 16.05
CA HIS A 125 -11.19 1.94 15.34
C HIS A 125 -11.56 0.69 14.53
N SER A 126 -12.27 -0.28 15.13
CA SER A 126 -12.75 -1.48 14.42
C SER A 126 -13.63 -1.12 13.22
N THR A 127 -14.55 -0.19 13.41
CA THR A 127 -15.49 0.24 12.35
C THR A 127 -14.77 0.90 11.18
N CYS A 128 -13.81 1.78 11.46
CA CYS A 128 -13.01 2.43 10.42
C CYS A 128 -12.20 1.41 9.61
N TYR A 129 -11.52 0.46 10.27
CA TYR A 129 -10.75 -0.58 9.58
C TYR A 129 -11.63 -1.58 8.84
N ALA A 130 -12.80 -1.93 9.39
CA ALA A 130 -13.76 -2.78 8.69
C ALA A 130 -14.29 -2.10 7.41
N LEU A 131 -14.57 -0.80 7.46
CA LEU A 131 -14.98 -0.03 6.30
C LEU A 131 -13.90 0.00 5.23
N ILE A 132 -12.64 0.31 5.60
CA ILE A 132 -11.51 0.30 4.67
C ILE A 132 -11.30 -1.12 4.10
N GLY A 133 -11.37 -2.14 4.96
CA GLY A 133 -11.26 -3.54 4.52
C GLY A 133 -12.33 -3.91 3.50
N TYR A 134 -13.59 -3.50 3.74
CA TYR A 134 -14.68 -3.70 2.79
C TYR A 134 -14.44 -2.95 1.47
N GLN A 135 -14.04 -1.68 1.53
CA GLN A 135 -13.76 -0.86 0.34
C GLN A 135 -12.64 -1.47 -0.51
N THR A 136 -11.54 -1.91 0.12
CA THR A 136 -10.42 -2.54 -0.61
C THR A 136 -10.81 -3.88 -1.20
N ALA A 137 -11.62 -4.69 -0.49
CA ALA A 137 -12.15 -5.94 -1.01
C ALA A 137 -13.10 -5.71 -2.21
N TYR A 138 -13.98 -4.72 -2.11
CA TYR A 138 -14.87 -4.31 -3.20
C TYR A 138 -14.09 -3.89 -4.45
N LEU A 139 -13.09 -3.01 -4.28
CA LEU A 139 -12.24 -2.55 -5.39
C LEU A 139 -11.47 -3.71 -6.02
N LYS A 140 -10.91 -4.60 -5.20
CA LYS A 140 -10.19 -5.78 -5.69
C LYS A 140 -11.09 -6.72 -6.49
N ALA A 141 -12.35 -6.89 -6.07
CA ALA A 141 -13.31 -7.77 -6.74
C ALA A 141 -13.88 -7.19 -8.04
N ASN A 142 -14.18 -5.88 -8.08
CA ASN A 142 -14.87 -5.25 -9.20
C ASN A 142 -13.94 -4.49 -10.16
N TYR A 143 -12.74 -4.06 -9.68
CA TYR A 143 -11.74 -3.31 -10.44
C TYR A 143 -10.33 -3.87 -10.20
N PRO A 144 -10.11 -5.18 -10.50
CA PRO A 144 -8.89 -5.87 -10.10
C PRO A 144 -7.61 -5.25 -10.68
N SER A 145 -7.63 -4.86 -11.95
CA SER A 145 -6.46 -4.27 -12.61
C SER A 145 -6.09 -2.90 -12.00
N GLU A 146 -7.08 -2.03 -11.83
CA GLU A 146 -6.90 -0.70 -11.27
C GLU A 146 -6.45 -0.76 -9.80
N TYR A 147 -7.06 -1.67 -9.02
CA TYR A 147 -6.67 -1.89 -7.62
C TYR A 147 -5.23 -2.40 -7.50
N MET A 148 -4.88 -3.43 -8.27
CA MET A 148 -3.53 -4.00 -8.23
C MET A 148 -2.47 -3.04 -8.78
N ALA A 149 -2.77 -2.23 -9.79
CA ALA A 149 -1.88 -1.17 -10.27
C ALA A 149 -1.59 -0.13 -9.17
N ALA A 150 -2.60 0.24 -8.38
CA ALA A 150 -2.43 1.13 -7.23
C ALA A 150 -1.60 0.48 -6.11
N VAL A 151 -1.83 -0.81 -5.80
CA VAL A 151 -1.06 -1.56 -4.81
C VAL A 151 0.41 -1.68 -5.22
N LEU A 152 0.70 -2.07 -6.47
CA LEU A 152 2.05 -2.15 -7.02
C LEU A 152 2.74 -0.78 -6.98
N SER A 153 2.04 0.29 -7.35
CA SER A 153 2.57 1.66 -7.35
C SER A 153 2.97 2.15 -5.96
N ASN A 154 2.19 1.80 -4.94
CA ASN A 154 2.49 2.19 -3.55
C ASN A 154 3.64 1.37 -2.94
N ASN A 155 3.95 0.22 -3.51
CA ASN A 155 5.00 -0.67 -3.05
C ASN A 155 6.22 -0.73 -3.99
N MET A 156 6.31 0.11 -5.01
CA MET A 156 7.32 0.02 -6.07
C MET A 156 8.78 0.15 -5.61
N ASN A 157 9.02 0.63 -4.39
CA ASN A 157 10.35 0.74 -3.80
C ASN A 157 10.79 -0.54 -3.05
N ASP A 158 9.89 -1.50 -2.88
CA ASP A 158 10.16 -2.79 -2.22
C ASP A 158 9.96 -3.93 -3.22
N ILE A 159 11.09 -4.45 -3.74
CA ILE A 159 11.07 -5.51 -4.76
C ILE A 159 10.36 -6.79 -4.26
N LYS A 160 10.44 -7.09 -2.96
CA LYS A 160 9.78 -8.28 -2.40
C LYS A 160 8.25 -8.11 -2.47
N GLN A 161 7.76 -6.93 -2.12
CA GLN A 161 6.33 -6.62 -2.21
C GLN A 161 5.86 -6.57 -3.67
N VAL A 162 6.64 -5.96 -4.57
CA VAL A 162 6.33 -5.95 -6.01
C VAL A 162 6.19 -7.38 -6.53
N THR A 163 7.17 -8.26 -6.23
CA THR A 163 7.13 -9.67 -6.66
C THR A 163 5.91 -10.38 -6.08
N PHE A 164 5.63 -10.21 -4.80
CA PHE A 164 4.47 -10.81 -4.13
C PHE A 164 3.15 -10.39 -4.81
N PHE A 165 2.99 -9.11 -5.09
CA PHE A 165 1.76 -8.62 -5.74
C PHE A 165 1.67 -8.96 -7.23
N MET A 166 2.79 -9.14 -7.92
CA MET A 166 2.80 -9.67 -9.28
C MET A 166 2.31 -11.13 -9.33
N GLU A 167 2.72 -11.95 -8.37
CA GLU A 167 2.19 -13.32 -8.23
C GLU A 167 0.69 -13.31 -7.90
N GLU A 168 0.23 -12.36 -7.09
CA GLU A 168 -1.19 -12.17 -6.81
C GLU A 168 -1.97 -11.80 -8.08
N CYS A 169 -1.44 -10.87 -8.90
CA CYS A 169 -2.02 -10.54 -10.21
C CYS A 169 -2.17 -11.79 -11.08
N LYS A 170 -1.13 -12.62 -11.15
CA LYS A 170 -1.15 -13.87 -11.90
C LYS A 170 -2.26 -14.83 -11.42
N ARG A 171 -2.40 -15.00 -10.09
CA ARG A 171 -3.48 -15.81 -9.49
C ARG A 171 -4.88 -15.28 -9.83
N MET A 172 -5.01 -13.96 -9.93
CA MET A 172 -6.27 -13.28 -10.28
C MET A 172 -6.56 -13.26 -11.79
N GLY A 173 -5.66 -13.76 -12.64
CA GLY A 173 -5.78 -13.66 -14.08
C GLY A 173 -5.55 -12.26 -14.65
N VAL A 174 -4.97 -11.34 -13.86
CA VAL A 174 -4.61 -9.99 -14.28
C VAL A 174 -3.22 -10.01 -14.90
N ARG A 175 -3.13 -9.64 -16.17
CA ARG A 175 -1.84 -9.57 -16.88
C ARG A 175 -1.03 -8.38 -16.41
N VAL A 176 0.26 -8.61 -16.14
CA VAL A 176 1.24 -7.55 -15.88
C VAL A 176 2.26 -7.58 -17.02
N LEU A 177 2.32 -6.49 -17.76
CA LEU A 177 3.23 -6.31 -18.90
C LEU A 177 4.49 -5.61 -18.42
N GLY A 178 5.64 -5.90 -19.06
CA GLY A 178 6.92 -5.25 -18.78
C GLY A 178 6.88 -3.74 -18.97
N PRO A 179 7.94 -3.00 -18.58
CA PRO A 179 8.02 -1.58 -18.89
C PRO A 179 8.13 -1.36 -20.42
N ASP A 180 7.65 -0.21 -20.89
CA ASP A 180 7.79 0.25 -22.27
C ASP A 180 7.85 1.77 -22.28
N ILE A 181 8.87 2.36 -22.95
CA ILE A 181 9.04 3.81 -22.97
C ILE A 181 7.89 4.54 -23.70
N ASN A 182 7.22 3.85 -24.59
CA ASN A 182 6.07 4.40 -25.33
C ASN A 182 4.76 4.31 -24.57
N GLU A 183 4.62 3.39 -23.57
CA GLU A 183 3.37 3.19 -22.84
C GLU A 183 3.48 3.48 -21.33
N SER A 184 4.62 3.11 -20.70
CA SER A 184 4.76 3.21 -19.26
C SER A 184 4.75 4.64 -18.75
N PHE A 185 4.21 4.82 -17.55
CA PHE A 185 4.36 6.01 -16.74
C PHE A 185 5.34 5.76 -15.58
N TYR A 186 5.49 6.73 -14.68
CA TYR A 186 6.31 6.56 -13.49
C TYR A 186 5.76 5.45 -12.59
N LYS A 187 4.44 5.46 -12.35
CA LYS A 187 3.71 4.43 -11.60
C LYS A 187 3.16 3.38 -12.55
N PHE A 188 2.80 2.22 -11.98
CA PHE A 188 2.01 1.22 -12.68
C PHE A 188 0.68 1.81 -13.13
N ASN A 189 0.24 1.48 -14.32
CA ASN A 189 -1.02 1.95 -14.90
C ASN A 189 -1.72 0.83 -15.66
N VAL A 190 -3.04 0.97 -15.81
CA VAL A 190 -3.84 0.03 -16.59
C VAL A 190 -3.94 0.56 -18.02
N ASN A 191 -3.71 -0.29 -19.01
CA ASN A 191 -3.88 0.04 -20.41
C ASN A 191 -5.32 -0.28 -20.91
N GLU A 192 -5.58 -0.04 -22.18
CA GLU A 192 -6.90 -0.26 -22.80
C GLU A 192 -7.35 -1.72 -22.75
N ASP A 193 -6.41 -2.68 -22.79
CA ASP A 193 -6.66 -4.11 -22.70
C ASP A 193 -6.87 -4.60 -21.25
N LYS A 194 -7.03 -3.69 -20.28
CA LYS A 194 -7.12 -4.01 -18.85
C LYS A 194 -5.89 -4.75 -18.27
N ALA A 195 -4.77 -4.72 -18.98
CA ALA A 195 -3.50 -5.20 -18.44
C ALA A 195 -2.78 -4.09 -17.66
N ILE A 196 -2.01 -4.48 -16.65
CA ILE A 196 -1.20 -3.55 -15.87
C ILE A 196 0.13 -3.39 -16.60
N ARG A 197 0.49 -2.15 -17.00
CA ARG A 197 1.79 -1.81 -17.51
C ARG A 197 2.74 -1.47 -16.37
N PHE A 198 3.94 -2.07 -16.38
CA PHE A 198 4.97 -1.86 -15.36
C PHE A 198 5.42 -0.40 -15.33
N GLY A 199 5.45 0.20 -14.13
CA GLY A 199 5.90 1.58 -13.94
C GLY A 199 7.40 1.74 -14.10
N MET A 200 7.87 2.65 -14.95
CA MET A 200 9.31 2.90 -15.14
C MET A 200 10.02 3.32 -13.84
N GLY A 201 9.30 3.94 -12.90
CA GLY A 201 9.86 4.31 -11.59
C GLY A 201 10.20 3.12 -10.68
N ALA A 202 9.67 1.93 -10.97
CA ALA A 202 10.03 0.69 -10.27
C ALA A 202 11.28 0.01 -10.86
N VAL A 203 11.78 0.47 -12.01
CA VAL A 203 13.03 -0.01 -12.60
C VAL A 203 14.20 0.60 -11.82
N LYS A 204 15.06 -0.24 -11.27
CA LYS A 204 16.20 0.20 -10.46
C LYS A 204 17.09 1.19 -11.24
N GLY A 205 17.36 2.34 -10.65
CA GLY A 205 18.22 3.37 -11.24
C GLY A 205 17.54 4.26 -12.28
N VAL A 206 16.22 4.15 -12.46
CA VAL A 206 15.43 5.05 -13.31
C VAL A 206 14.78 6.11 -12.43
N GLY A 207 15.26 7.33 -12.48
CA GLY A 207 14.80 8.44 -11.67
C GLY A 207 13.50 9.07 -12.20
N LYS A 208 12.77 9.76 -11.31
CA LYS A 208 11.49 10.42 -11.65
C LYS A 208 11.67 11.44 -12.78
N GLY A 209 12.72 12.28 -12.74
CA GLY A 209 12.99 13.27 -13.78
C GLY A 209 13.22 12.66 -15.16
N ALA A 210 13.92 11.52 -15.25
CA ALA A 210 14.09 10.78 -16.49
C ALA A 210 12.74 10.31 -17.05
N VAL A 211 11.88 9.75 -16.20
CA VAL A 211 10.57 9.28 -16.64
C VAL A 211 9.67 10.44 -17.07
N GLU A 212 9.69 11.55 -16.34
CA GLU A 212 8.89 12.75 -16.70
C GLU A 212 9.28 13.30 -18.07
N THR A 213 10.57 13.34 -18.40
CA THR A 213 10.99 13.79 -19.73
C THR A 213 10.64 12.79 -20.82
N ILE A 214 10.75 11.47 -20.56
CA ILE A 214 10.28 10.42 -21.49
C ILE A 214 8.77 10.60 -21.79
N VAL A 215 7.96 10.70 -20.75
CA VAL A 215 6.50 10.82 -20.89
C VAL A 215 6.10 12.14 -21.55
N LYS A 216 6.81 13.24 -21.28
CA LYS A 216 6.57 14.53 -21.89
C LYS A 216 6.84 14.50 -23.39
N ASN A 217 8.01 14.02 -23.78
CA ASN A 217 8.46 14.11 -25.18
C ASN A 217 7.75 13.11 -26.11
N ARG A 218 7.25 11.98 -25.61
CA ARG A 218 6.44 11.06 -26.41
C ARG A 218 5.06 11.59 -26.80
N LYS A 219 4.61 12.73 -26.21
CA LYS A 219 3.37 13.39 -26.62
C LYS A 219 3.44 13.89 -28.05
N ASP A 220 4.62 14.18 -28.56
CA ASP A 220 4.88 14.60 -29.93
C ASP A 220 4.99 13.40 -30.89
N GLY A 221 4.57 12.23 -30.45
CA GLY A 221 4.61 10.94 -31.16
C GLY A 221 5.47 9.91 -30.44
N SER A 222 5.14 8.63 -30.62
CA SER A 222 5.92 7.50 -30.06
C SER A 222 7.36 7.53 -30.56
N TYR A 223 8.27 7.07 -29.71
CA TYR A 223 9.67 6.85 -30.12
C TYR A 223 9.75 5.69 -31.11
N LYS A 224 10.43 5.91 -32.24
CA LYS A 224 10.50 4.95 -33.34
C LYS A 224 11.63 3.94 -33.15
N ASP A 225 12.77 4.42 -32.65
CA ASP A 225 14.01 3.66 -32.42
C ASP A 225 14.86 4.33 -31.34
N ILE A 226 16.02 3.74 -31.04
CA ILE A 226 16.97 4.26 -30.03
C ILE A 226 17.52 5.65 -30.41
N TYR A 227 17.64 5.96 -31.72
CA TYR A 227 18.18 7.23 -32.19
C TYR A 227 17.16 8.34 -32.02
N ASP A 228 15.90 8.10 -32.40
CA ASP A 228 14.78 9.02 -32.16
C ASP A 228 14.62 9.26 -30.65
N PHE A 229 14.73 8.21 -29.86
CA PHE A 229 14.69 8.33 -28.41
C PHE A 229 15.83 9.21 -27.87
N ALA A 230 17.10 8.93 -28.26
CA ALA A 230 18.25 9.68 -27.80
C ALA A 230 18.25 11.16 -28.28
N LYS A 231 17.71 11.44 -29.47
CA LYS A 231 17.56 12.82 -30.00
C LYS A 231 16.57 13.65 -29.20
N ARG A 232 15.47 13.04 -28.71
CA ARG A 232 14.33 13.73 -28.12
C ARG A 232 14.37 13.81 -26.60
N ILE A 233 15.21 12.98 -25.92
CA ILE A 233 15.25 12.94 -24.48
C ILE A 233 16.31 13.90 -23.90
N ASP A 234 16.07 14.49 -22.73
CA ASP A 234 17.10 15.24 -22.00
C ASP A 234 18.14 14.27 -21.42
N LEU A 235 19.31 14.19 -22.07
CA LEU A 235 20.39 13.27 -21.71
C LEU A 235 21.04 13.57 -20.35
N ARG A 236 20.79 14.75 -19.77
CA ARG A 236 21.25 15.09 -18.40
C ARG A 236 20.36 14.42 -17.35
N LEU A 237 19.08 14.26 -17.64
CA LEU A 237 18.10 13.61 -16.76
C LEU A 237 18.05 12.09 -17.01
N ALA A 238 18.08 11.68 -18.28
CA ALA A 238 18.16 10.29 -18.69
C ALA A 238 19.60 9.95 -19.16
N ASN A 239 20.47 9.69 -18.21
CA ASN A 239 21.88 9.36 -18.49
C ASN A 239 22.06 7.93 -19.02
N LYS A 240 23.28 7.55 -19.44
CA LYS A 240 23.63 6.22 -19.95
C LYS A 240 23.10 5.08 -19.06
N LYS A 241 23.24 5.20 -17.73
CA LYS A 241 22.77 4.19 -16.78
C LYS A 241 21.25 4.02 -16.80
N THR A 242 20.51 5.10 -17.04
CA THR A 242 19.04 5.04 -17.20
C THR A 242 18.68 4.25 -18.45
N PHE A 243 19.35 4.48 -19.57
CA PHE A 243 19.16 3.71 -20.79
C PHE A 243 19.48 2.23 -20.58
N GLU A 244 20.65 1.92 -20.02
CA GLU A 244 21.07 0.54 -19.71
C GLU A 244 20.02 -0.19 -18.87
N ASN A 245 19.54 0.44 -17.80
CA ASN A 245 18.54 -0.16 -16.90
C ASN A 245 17.17 -0.35 -17.58
N LEU A 246 16.74 0.59 -18.43
CA LEU A 246 15.53 0.44 -19.21
C LEU A 246 15.65 -0.69 -20.24
N ILE A 247 16.78 -0.79 -20.95
CA ILE A 247 17.05 -1.88 -21.91
C ILE A 247 17.01 -3.23 -21.20
N LEU A 248 17.74 -3.38 -20.08
CA LEU A 248 17.80 -4.62 -19.31
C LEU A 248 16.43 -5.02 -18.75
N ALA A 249 15.60 -4.05 -18.39
CA ALA A 249 14.24 -4.29 -17.94
C ALA A 249 13.22 -4.57 -19.07
N GLY A 250 13.62 -4.39 -20.34
CA GLY A 250 12.74 -4.57 -21.50
C GLY A 250 12.00 -3.31 -21.92
N GLY A 251 12.36 -2.15 -21.38
CA GLY A 251 11.69 -0.87 -21.68
C GLY A 251 11.81 -0.40 -23.14
N LEU A 252 12.72 -0.98 -23.91
CA LEU A 252 12.96 -0.69 -25.32
C LEU A 252 12.66 -1.87 -26.26
N ASP A 253 12.01 -2.92 -25.75
CA ASP A 253 11.70 -4.11 -26.55
C ASP A 253 10.76 -3.80 -27.74
N SER A 254 9.95 -2.74 -27.65
CA SER A 254 9.10 -2.25 -28.73
C SER A 254 9.86 -1.76 -29.97
N PHE A 255 11.18 -1.56 -29.86
CA PHE A 255 12.05 -1.21 -31.01
C PHE A 255 12.47 -2.44 -31.84
N ASN A 256 12.04 -3.65 -31.45
CA ASN A 256 12.37 -4.90 -32.13
C ASN A 256 13.85 -5.26 -32.20
N ASN A 257 14.68 -4.64 -31.36
CA ASN A 257 16.10 -4.97 -31.22
C ASN A 257 16.28 -5.97 -30.06
N LYS A 258 17.18 -6.94 -30.23
CA LYS A 258 17.61 -7.80 -29.11
C LYS A 258 18.34 -6.95 -28.08
N ARG A 259 18.08 -7.16 -26.79
CA ARG A 259 18.72 -6.38 -25.71
C ARG A 259 20.25 -6.46 -25.76
N ALA A 260 20.82 -7.62 -26.13
CA ALA A 260 22.25 -7.83 -26.26
C ALA A 260 22.90 -6.90 -27.32
N GLN A 261 22.19 -6.57 -28.40
CA GLN A 261 22.69 -5.69 -29.47
C GLN A 261 23.08 -4.31 -28.94
N TYR A 262 22.37 -3.79 -27.96
CA TYR A 262 22.67 -2.48 -27.37
C TYR A 262 24.03 -2.44 -26.64
N PHE A 263 24.53 -3.60 -26.19
CA PHE A 263 25.78 -3.74 -25.44
C PHE A 263 26.91 -4.29 -26.28
N GLN A 264 26.65 -4.61 -27.55
CA GLN A 264 27.67 -5.06 -28.48
C GLN A 264 28.70 -3.95 -28.72
N MET A 265 29.97 -4.26 -28.54
CA MET A 265 31.08 -3.35 -28.83
C MET A 265 31.47 -3.45 -30.29
N ASP A 266 31.83 -2.32 -30.88
CA ASP A 266 32.47 -2.27 -32.21
C ASP A 266 33.99 -2.31 -32.15
N ASN A 267 34.63 -2.13 -33.32
CA ASN A 267 36.10 -2.10 -33.47
C ASN A 267 36.74 -0.91 -32.71
N ASP A 268 35.97 0.14 -32.41
CA ASP A 268 36.44 1.33 -31.69
C ASP A 268 36.23 1.19 -30.17
N GLY A 269 35.73 0.03 -29.69
CA GLY A 269 35.48 -0.26 -28.30
C GLY A 269 34.26 0.47 -27.72
N LEU A 270 33.35 0.98 -28.58
CA LEU A 270 32.14 1.64 -28.18
C LEU A 270 30.94 0.70 -28.34
N THR A 271 30.04 0.70 -27.35
CA THR A 271 28.79 -0.04 -27.50
C THR A 271 27.81 0.68 -28.43
N PHE A 272 26.91 -0.09 -29.05
CA PHE A 272 25.87 0.46 -29.90
C PHE A 272 25.00 1.53 -29.13
N LEU A 273 24.72 1.29 -27.87
CA LEU A 273 24.07 2.26 -27.01
C LEU A 273 24.84 3.56 -26.87
N GLU A 274 26.17 3.49 -26.64
CA GLU A 274 27.02 4.68 -26.52
C GLU A 274 27.06 5.49 -27.82
N LYS A 275 27.09 4.83 -28.96
CA LYS A 275 26.95 5.50 -30.25
C LYS A 275 25.62 6.21 -30.42
N ALA A 276 24.52 5.56 -30.05
CA ALA A 276 23.19 6.16 -30.11
C ALA A 276 23.09 7.40 -29.21
N ILE A 277 23.60 7.33 -27.97
CA ILE A 277 23.62 8.47 -27.05
C ILE A 277 24.51 9.62 -27.59
N ARG A 278 25.70 9.33 -28.11
CA ARG A 278 26.56 10.34 -28.70
C ARG A 278 25.93 11.02 -29.92
N HIS A 279 25.27 10.23 -30.77
CA HIS A 279 24.50 10.76 -31.89
C HIS A 279 23.40 11.71 -31.44
N GLY A 280 22.60 11.32 -30.44
CA GLY A 280 21.56 12.16 -29.85
C GLY A 280 22.12 13.46 -29.25
N ALA A 281 23.22 13.39 -28.50
CA ALA A 281 23.87 14.55 -27.92
C ALA A 281 24.37 15.54 -29.00
N LYS A 282 25.05 15.04 -30.05
CA LYS A 282 25.51 15.86 -31.15
C LYS A 282 24.35 16.55 -31.89
N TYR A 283 23.26 15.83 -32.11
CA TYR A 283 22.03 16.39 -32.71
C TYR A 283 21.43 17.53 -31.89
N GLN A 284 21.34 17.33 -30.56
CA GLN A 284 20.82 18.36 -29.63
C GLN A 284 21.73 19.60 -29.58
N GLU A 285 23.04 19.40 -29.61
CA GLU A 285 24.03 20.48 -29.65
C GLU A 285 23.88 21.33 -30.90
N LEU A 286 23.74 20.69 -32.06
CA LEU A 286 23.56 21.38 -33.35
C LEU A 286 22.24 22.20 -33.38
N ILE A 287 21.14 21.68 -32.89
CA ILE A 287 19.87 22.43 -32.82
C ILE A 287 19.96 23.62 -31.87
N ASN A 288 20.67 23.47 -30.74
CA ASN A 288 20.82 24.54 -29.75
C ASN A 288 21.90 25.57 -30.12
N SER A 289 22.80 25.27 -31.09
CA SER A 289 23.74 26.25 -31.57
C SER A 289 23.05 27.22 -32.51
N SER A 290 23.22 28.55 -32.26
CA SER A 290 22.63 29.62 -33.09
C SER A 290 23.22 29.74 -34.49
N GLN A 291 24.21 28.90 -34.84
CA GLN A 291 24.85 28.81 -36.14
C GLN A 291 24.37 27.60 -36.94
N ILE A 292 23.20 27.70 -37.54
CA ILE A 292 22.78 26.75 -38.57
C ILE A 292 23.47 27.19 -39.86
N SER A 293 24.58 26.56 -40.18
CA SER A 293 25.18 26.68 -41.51
C SER A 293 24.23 26.08 -42.54
N MET A 294 23.95 26.77 -43.66
CA MET A 294 23.08 26.29 -44.73
C MET A 294 23.59 24.96 -45.37
N PHE A 295 24.82 24.55 -45.12
CA PHE A 295 25.44 23.31 -45.64
C PHE A 295 25.37 22.12 -44.66
N GLU A 296 24.97 22.31 -43.37
CA GLU A 296 24.95 21.26 -42.37
C GLU A 296 23.67 20.43 -42.35
N ASN A 297 22.57 20.92 -42.90
CA ASN A 297 21.30 20.16 -43.01
C ASN A 297 21.45 18.89 -43.88
N GLU A 298 22.29 18.88 -44.92
CA GLU A 298 22.55 17.69 -45.71
C GLU A 298 23.53 16.72 -45.04
N SER A 299 24.50 17.21 -44.27
CA SER A 299 25.45 16.35 -43.50
C SER A 299 24.80 15.66 -42.30
N ILE A 300 23.77 16.25 -41.69
CA ILE A 300 23.05 15.64 -40.58
C ILE A 300 22.10 14.52 -41.07
N ALA A 301 21.51 14.71 -42.25
CA ALA A 301 20.66 13.69 -42.88
C ALA A 301 21.47 12.48 -43.36
N ASN A 302 22.71 12.67 -43.76
CA ASN A 302 23.57 11.63 -44.34
C ASN A 302 24.45 10.88 -43.32
N GLN A 303 24.41 11.21 -42.02
CA GLN A 303 25.16 10.46 -40.98
C GLN A 303 24.35 9.30 -40.36
N THR A 304 23.38 8.75 -41.06
CA THR A 304 22.34 7.87 -40.48
C THR A 304 22.53 6.38 -40.71
N ASP A 305 23.65 5.91 -41.25
CA ASP A 305 23.87 4.46 -41.34
C ASP A 305 24.73 3.93 -40.15
N LEU A 306 24.24 4.20 -38.93
CA LEU A 306 24.69 3.43 -37.77
C LEU A 306 24.04 2.06 -37.86
N VAL A 307 24.74 1.10 -38.43
CA VAL A 307 24.26 -0.27 -38.59
C VAL A 307 24.03 -0.89 -37.20
N ILE A 308 22.83 -1.43 -36.98
CA ILE A 308 22.53 -2.21 -35.80
C ILE A 308 23.43 -3.46 -35.85
N PRO A 309 24.24 -3.74 -34.80
CA PRO A 309 25.13 -4.89 -34.82
C PRO A 309 24.34 -6.19 -34.86
N ASP A 310 24.81 -7.16 -35.66
CA ASP A 310 24.31 -8.53 -35.58
C ASP A 310 24.78 -9.17 -34.27
N CYS A 311 23.89 -9.87 -33.61
CA CYS A 311 24.16 -10.56 -32.35
C CYS A 311 23.62 -11.98 -32.44
N GLU A 312 24.48 -12.96 -32.25
CA GLU A 312 24.05 -14.35 -31.98
C GLU A 312 23.28 -14.41 -30.67
N GLU A 313 22.31 -15.32 -30.58
CA GLU A 313 21.43 -15.45 -29.40
C GLU A 313 22.19 -15.89 -28.15
#